data_10aa89c2dbf9134620e9076dc6b2300c
#
_entry.id   10aa89c2dbf9134620e9076dc6b2300c
#
_cell.length_a   1.000
_cell.length_b   1.000
_cell.length_c   1.000
_cell.angle_alpha   90.00
_cell.angle_beta   90.00
_cell.angle_gamma   90.00
#
_symmetry.space_group_name_H-M   'P 1'
#
loop_
_entity.id
_entity.type
_entity.pdbx_description
1 polymer ?
#
loop_
_entity_poly.entity_id
_entity_poly.type
_entity_poly.pdbx_seq_one_letter_code
_entity_poly.pdbx_strand_id
1 'polypeptide(L)'
;MNSLRRLLALLLVPLRPLLVVAPTERAAWIAAGLAPVAVVIAASAPGAWIAAPLLGAILLGLIGIDALAVGRLADWQVQIADDIEVGQPAPLAITARFAGRPPSRAQAAFGCDPRLAEEGRVTISLGQRSTGEGWGGETMLTPARRGTAMIERAWLRWEGPLGLGARQIDYPLERQVRIWPDLSPVRSPDLQTFLRNAQIGLINRRIRGEGTQFEALSEYEPGMDRRRIDWKASARHTRLFARENESERNNQIVFAFDCGQAMCEPVDGLPRIDRAVSAALTCGYVALKGGDKVALFGFAR
;
A
#
# COMPACT_ATOMS: atom_id res chain seq x y z
N MET A 1 -15.97 -23.01 35.14
CA MET A 1 -15.25 -22.61 33.94
C MET A 1 -15.47 -21.14 33.51
N ASN A 2 -16.51 -20.46 33.98
CA ASN A 2 -16.80 -19.05 33.59
C ASN A 2 -16.09 -17.98 34.44
N SER A 3 -15.60 -18.31 35.62
CA SER A 3 -14.89 -17.36 36.50
C SER A 3 -13.43 -17.14 36.09
N LEU A 4 -12.76 -18.17 35.59
CA LEU A 4 -11.38 -18.07 35.09
C LEU A 4 -11.28 -17.24 33.79
N ARG A 5 -12.29 -17.33 32.91
CA ARG A 5 -12.37 -16.50 31.70
C ARG A 5 -12.61 -15.01 31.99
N ARG A 6 -13.36 -14.70 33.05
CA ARG A 6 -13.56 -13.33 33.52
C ARG A 6 -12.31 -12.75 34.20
N LEU A 7 -11.56 -13.56 34.94
CA LEU A 7 -10.27 -13.16 35.52
C LEU A 7 -9.18 -12.96 34.46
N LEU A 8 -9.12 -13.80 33.41
CA LEU A 8 -8.24 -13.63 32.27
C LEU A 8 -8.64 -12.40 31.42
N ALA A 9 -9.93 -12.08 31.28
CA ALA A 9 -10.41 -10.88 30.61
C ALA A 9 -10.11 -9.60 31.41
N LEU A 10 -9.99 -9.67 32.73
CA LEU A 10 -9.58 -8.56 33.59
C LEU A 10 -8.05 -8.35 33.59
N LEU A 11 -7.27 -9.40 33.31
CA LEU A 11 -5.81 -9.31 33.11
C LEU A 11 -5.41 -8.84 31.69
N LEU A 12 -6.32 -8.91 30.72
CA LEU A 12 -6.25 -8.24 29.42
C LEU A 12 -6.84 -6.81 29.50
N VAL A 13 -6.51 -6.08 30.57
CA VAL A 13 -6.61 -4.62 30.54
C VAL A 13 -5.69 -4.19 29.40
N PRO A 14 -6.19 -3.50 28.33
CA PRO A 14 -5.32 -2.98 27.32
C PRO A 14 -4.25 -2.18 28.04
N LEU A 15 -2.99 -2.58 27.87
CA LEU A 15 -1.83 -1.86 28.38
C LEU A 15 -2.07 -0.40 28.07
N ARG A 16 -2.40 0.40 29.07
CA ARG A 16 -2.60 1.83 28.89
C ARG A 16 -1.33 2.32 28.22
N PRO A 17 -1.42 3.00 27.07
CA PRO A 17 -0.24 3.45 26.35
C PRO A 17 0.65 4.21 27.35
N LEU A 18 1.90 3.74 27.49
CA LEU A 18 2.86 4.37 28.37
C LEU A 18 3.10 5.79 27.90
N LEU A 19 2.57 6.75 28.63
CA LEU A 19 2.80 8.16 28.38
C LEU A 19 4.24 8.48 28.78
N VAL A 20 5.09 8.72 27.81
CA VAL A 20 6.49 9.10 28.04
C VAL A 20 6.62 10.60 27.86
N VAL A 21 7.20 11.27 28.86
CA VAL A 21 7.64 12.65 28.76
C VAL A 21 9.08 12.64 28.26
N ALA A 22 9.34 13.34 27.14
CA ALA A 22 10.65 13.38 26.51
C ALA A 22 11.07 14.83 26.26
N PRO A 23 12.36 15.18 26.37
CA PRO A 23 12.85 16.46 25.92
C PRO A 23 12.71 16.60 24.41
N THR A 24 12.54 17.83 23.95
CA THR A 24 12.54 18.15 22.53
C THR A 24 13.97 18.45 22.06
N GLU A 25 14.15 18.58 20.74
CA GLU A 25 15.38 18.99 20.13
C GLU A 25 15.80 20.39 20.62
N ARG A 26 14.85 21.31 20.81
CA ARG A 26 15.11 22.65 21.38
C ARG A 26 15.67 22.57 22.81
N ALA A 27 15.08 21.72 23.63
CA ALA A 27 15.60 21.53 25.00
C ALA A 27 17.03 20.97 25.00
N ALA A 28 17.33 20.04 24.06
CA ALA A 28 18.69 19.51 23.91
C ALA A 28 19.71 20.60 23.51
N TRP A 29 19.36 21.48 22.57
CA TRP A 29 20.21 22.61 22.19
C TRP A 29 20.42 23.59 23.32
N ILE A 30 19.38 23.90 24.11
CA ILE A 30 19.49 24.75 25.30
C ILE A 30 20.43 24.09 26.33
N ALA A 31 20.27 22.81 26.59
CA ALA A 31 21.13 22.06 27.49
C ALA A 31 22.60 22.08 27.02
N ALA A 32 22.84 21.88 25.73
CA ALA A 32 24.17 21.98 25.14
C ALA A 32 24.79 23.36 25.27
N GLY A 33 23.99 24.44 25.13
CA GLY A 33 24.44 25.81 25.32
C GLY A 33 24.70 26.18 26.78
N LEU A 34 23.98 25.58 27.74
CA LEU A 34 24.17 25.77 29.17
C LEU A 34 25.43 25.06 29.69
N ALA A 35 25.89 24.01 29.06
CA ALA A 35 27.07 23.25 29.50
C ALA A 35 28.35 24.10 29.56
N PRO A 36 28.79 24.86 28.54
CA PRO A 36 29.96 25.72 28.60
C PRO A 36 29.80 26.84 29.64
N VAL A 37 28.57 27.38 29.79
CA VAL A 37 28.29 28.39 30.81
C VAL A 37 28.52 27.84 32.21
N ALA A 38 28.05 26.62 32.48
CA ALA A 38 28.26 25.94 33.73
C ALA A 38 29.75 25.71 34.03
N VAL A 39 30.55 25.36 33.01
CA VAL A 39 32.03 25.22 33.15
C VAL A 39 32.69 26.53 33.48
N VAL A 40 32.33 27.63 32.82
CA VAL A 40 32.87 28.97 33.08
C VAL A 40 32.54 29.42 34.52
N ILE A 41 31.31 29.21 34.98
CA ILE A 41 30.91 29.52 36.37
C ILE A 41 31.74 28.71 37.37
N ALA A 42 31.90 27.42 37.13
CA ALA A 42 32.67 26.54 38.01
C ALA A 42 34.16 26.92 38.07
N ALA A 43 34.70 27.37 36.95
CA ALA A 43 36.13 27.82 36.87
C ALA A 43 36.38 29.19 37.50
N SER A 44 35.46 30.16 37.32
CA SER A 44 35.61 31.52 37.80
C SER A 44 35.19 31.76 39.25
N ALA A 45 34.24 30.94 39.73
CA ALA A 45 33.70 31.07 41.09
C ALA A 45 33.51 29.66 41.74
N PRO A 46 34.56 29.07 42.33
CA PRO A 46 34.48 27.70 42.88
C PRO A 46 33.40 27.51 43.94
N GLY A 47 33.01 28.57 44.68
CA GLY A 47 31.88 28.54 45.61
C GLY A 47 30.49 28.47 44.97
N ALA A 48 30.39 28.78 43.68
CA ALA A 48 29.11 28.75 42.94
C ALA A 48 28.85 27.44 42.18
N TRP A 49 29.56 26.36 42.50
CA TRP A 49 29.42 25.05 41.83
C TRP A 49 27.99 24.52 41.83
N ILE A 50 27.16 24.92 42.84
CA ILE A 50 25.75 24.54 42.94
C ILE A 50 24.90 25.15 41.82
N ALA A 51 25.33 26.25 41.21
CA ALA A 51 24.60 26.92 40.13
C ALA A 51 24.41 26.00 38.88
N ALA A 52 25.43 25.20 38.54
CA ALA A 52 25.36 24.30 37.39
C ALA A 52 24.28 23.22 37.51
N PRO A 53 24.23 22.38 38.57
CA PRO A 53 23.16 21.44 38.76
C PRO A 53 21.78 22.10 38.95
N LEU A 54 21.73 23.30 39.54
CA LEU A 54 20.48 24.07 39.68
C LEU A 54 19.92 24.49 38.34
N LEU A 55 20.73 24.97 37.41
CA LEU A 55 20.31 25.29 36.02
C LEU A 55 19.79 24.06 35.30
N GLY A 56 20.43 22.91 35.45
CA GLY A 56 19.97 21.63 34.90
C GLY A 56 18.61 21.21 35.49
N ALA A 57 18.46 21.35 36.82
CA ALA A 57 17.20 21.04 37.48
C ALA A 57 16.06 21.97 37.05
N ILE A 58 16.34 23.27 36.89
CA ILE A 58 15.36 24.24 36.35
C ILE A 58 14.92 23.83 34.93
N LEU A 59 15.88 23.50 34.05
CA LEU A 59 15.57 23.08 32.69
C LEU A 59 14.71 21.82 32.66
N LEU A 60 15.06 20.82 33.49
CA LEU A 60 14.26 19.61 33.60
C LEU A 60 12.84 19.90 34.13
N GLY A 61 12.73 20.80 35.11
CA GLY A 61 11.44 21.27 35.62
C GLY A 61 10.61 21.95 34.53
N LEU A 62 11.22 22.82 33.74
CA LEU A 62 10.56 23.49 32.62
C LEU A 62 10.12 22.52 31.54
N ILE A 63 10.93 21.51 31.20
CA ILE A 63 10.58 20.45 30.28
C ILE A 63 9.32 19.68 30.79
N GLY A 64 9.34 19.33 32.08
CA GLY A 64 8.21 18.63 32.69
C GLY A 64 6.91 19.46 32.69
N ILE A 65 7.03 20.76 33.11
CA ILE A 65 5.89 21.67 33.13
C ILE A 65 5.33 21.90 31.71
N ASP A 66 6.21 22.10 30.74
CA ASP A 66 5.82 22.29 29.33
C ASP A 66 5.10 21.08 28.77
N ALA A 67 5.63 19.88 29.01
CA ALA A 67 4.99 18.64 28.60
C ALA A 67 3.65 18.40 29.30
N LEU A 68 3.47 18.84 30.56
CA LEU A 68 2.22 18.73 31.29
C LEU A 68 1.20 19.79 30.90
N ALA A 69 1.66 20.97 30.44
CA ALA A 69 0.82 22.10 30.04
C ALA A 69 0.09 21.85 28.71
N VAL A 70 0.60 20.96 27.86
CA VAL A 70 -0.04 20.59 26.60
C VAL A 70 -1.27 19.70 26.85
N GLY A 71 -2.30 19.84 26.04
CA GLY A 71 -3.51 19.04 26.10
C GLY A 71 -3.26 17.53 25.99
N ARG A 72 -4.25 16.78 26.42
CA ARG A 72 -4.22 15.31 26.31
C ARG A 72 -4.75 14.89 24.95
N LEU A 73 -4.21 13.81 24.38
CA LEU A 73 -4.81 13.17 23.21
C LEU A 73 -6.20 12.64 23.61
N ALA A 74 -7.24 13.15 22.97
CA ALA A 74 -8.63 12.76 23.23
C ALA A 74 -9.06 11.63 22.30
N ASP A 75 -8.74 11.74 21.01
CA ASP A 75 -9.08 10.76 19.98
C ASP A 75 -8.06 10.82 18.85
N TRP A 76 -7.91 9.70 18.15
CA TRP A 76 -7.06 9.61 16.97
C TRP A 76 -7.57 8.52 16.03
N GLN A 77 -7.40 8.70 14.74
CA GLN A 77 -7.81 7.76 13.72
C GLN A 77 -6.75 7.66 12.63
N VAL A 78 -6.49 6.45 12.19
CA VAL A 78 -5.61 6.16 11.06
C VAL A 78 -6.45 5.65 9.91
N GLN A 79 -6.27 6.22 8.75
CA GLN A 79 -6.95 5.85 7.52
C GLN A 79 -5.93 5.37 6.51
N ILE A 80 -6.07 4.12 6.12
CA ILE A 80 -5.35 3.47 5.04
C ILE A 80 -6.30 2.48 4.39
N ALA A 81 -6.22 2.34 3.09
CA ALA A 81 -7.00 1.33 2.39
C ALA A 81 -6.51 -0.08 2.77
N ASP A 82 -7.44 -1.03 2.96
CA ASP A 82 -7.10 -2.42 3.26
C ASP A 82 -6.49 -3.14 2.05
N ASP A 83 -6.80 -2.64 0.85
CA ASP A 83 -6.35 -3.15 -0.43
C ASP A 83 -5.65 -2.02 -1.21
N ILE A 84 -4.37 -2.21 -1.53
CA ILE A 84 -3.55 -1.29 -2.29
C ILE A 84 -2.82 -2.05 -3.40
N GLU A 85 -2.26 -1.35 -4.38
CA GLU A 85 -1.56 -1.97 -5.51
C GLU A 85 -0.06 -1.68 -5.46
N VAL A 86 0.75 -2.67 -5.85
CA VAL A 86 2.21 -2.53 -5.90
C VAL A 86 2.60 -1.44 -6.90
N GLY A 87 3.56 -0.59 -6.50
CA GLY A 87 4.02 0.52 -7.34
C GLY A 87 3.07 1.71 -7.44
N GLN A 88 1.85 1.62 -6.89
CA GLN A 88 0.89 2.72 -6.88
C GLN A 88 0.92 3.47 -5.54
N PRO A 89 0.88 4.82 -5.55
CA PRO A 89 0.84 5.59 -4.32
C PRO A 89 -0.50 5.41 -3.61
N ALA A 90 -0.44 5.00 -2.34
CA ALA A 90 -1.60 4.84 -1.47
C ALA A 90 -1.51 5.82 -0.29
N PRO A 91 -2.55 6.60 0.00
CA PRO A 91 -2.53 7.56 1.08
C PRO A 91 -2.61 6.87 2.44
N LEU A 92 -1.69 7.21 3.34
CA LEU A 92 -1.76 6.95 4.77
C LEU A 92 -2.06 8.27 5.47
N ALA A 93 -3.26 8.41 5.98
CA ALA A 93 -3.70 9.61 6.67
C ALA A 93 -3.92 9.35 8.16
N ILE A 94 -3.63 10.35 8.98
CA ILE A 94 -3.89 10.32 10.40
C ILE A 94 -4.61 11.60 10.82
N THR A 95 -5.55 11.46 11.74
CA THR A 95 -6.21 12.56 12.41
C THR A 95 -6.10 12.40 13.92
N ALA A 96 -5.85 13.48 14.63
CA ALA A 96 -5.72 13.50 16.08
C ALA A 96 -6.48 14.69 16.66
N ARG A 97 -7.17 14.49 17.77
CA ARG A 97 -7.85 15.53 18.53
C ARG A 97 -7.20 15.66 19.90
N PHE A 98 -6.88 16.87 20.29
CA PHE A 98 -6.32 17.16 21.59
C PHE A 98 -7.35 17.91 22.43
N ALA A 99 -7.58 17.43 23.67
CA ALA A 99 -8.42 18.12 24.63
C ALA A 99 -7.56 19.07 25.48
N GLY A 100 -8.00 20.31 25.60
CA GLY A 100 -7.29 21.36 26.32
C GLY A 100 -6.41 22.20 25.39
N ARG A 101 -5.21 22.59 25.87
CA ARG A 101 -4.30 23.47 25.13
C ARG A 101 -3.73 22.76 23.90
N PRO A 102 -3.82 23.33 22.69
CA PRO A 102 -3.29 22.71 21.49
C PRO A 102 -1.76 22.55 21.56
N PRO A 103 -1.20 21.52 20.96
CA PRO A 103 0.25 21.35 20.87
C PRO A 103 0.87 22.42 19.96
N SER A 104 2.16 22.74 20.18
CA SER A 104 2.93 23.60 19.27
C SER A 104 3.34 22.84 18.00
N ARG A 105 3.59 21.54 18.13
CA ARG A 105 3.93 20.63 17.05
C ARG A 105 3.46 19.23 17.38
N ALA A 106 2.99 18.52 16.38
CA ALA A 106 2.60 17.11 16.54
C ALA A 106 3.14 16.29 15.36
N GLN A 107 3.53 15.05 15.64
CA GLN A 107 4.06 14.10 14.66
C GLN A 107 3.54 12.71 14.98
N ALA A 108 3.32 11.94 13.94
CA ALA A 108 3.03 10.51 14.04
C ALA A 108 4.12 9.73 13.29
N ALA A 109 4.50 8.59 13.85
CA ALA A 109 5.38 7.64 13.17
C ALA A 109 4.72 6.27 13.18
N PHE A 110 4.92 5.53 12.12
CA PHE A 110 4.36 4.19 11.93
C PHE A 110 5.48 3.20 11.68
N GLY A 111 5.48 2.08 12.40
CA GLY A 111 6.30 0.91 12.08
C GLY A 111 5.57 0.07 11.04
N CYS A 112 6.13 0.00 9.85
CA CYS A 112 5.55 -0.68 8.70
C CYS A 112 6.43 -1.83 8.24
N ASP A 113 5.80 -2.86 7.67
CA ASP A 113 6.53 -3.88 6.93
C ASP A 113 7.36 -3.22 5.79
N PRO A 114 8.61 -3.67 5.54
CA PRO A 114 9.45 -3.16 4.45
C PRO A 114 8.78 -3.20 3.05
N ARG A 115 7.76 -4.00 2.86
CA ARG A 115 6.95 -4.03 1.63
C ARG A 115 6.15 -2.75 1.42
N LEU A 116 5.77 -2.05 2.52
CA LEU A 116 5.04 -0.78 2.48
C LEU A 116 5.97 0.42 2.45
N ALA A 117 7.08 0.34 3.18
CA ALA A 117 8.07 1.40 3.27
C ALA A 117 9.45 0.78 3.45
N GLU A 118 10.40 1.07 2.56
CA GLU A 118 11.74 0.47 2.54
C GLU A 118 12.49 0.62 3.87
N GLU A 119 12.34 1.76 4.53
CA GLU A 119 12.96 2.04 5.82
C GLU A 119 12.24 1.37 7.00
N GLY A 120 11.13 0.65 6.77
CA GLY A 120 10.31 0.05 7.82
C GLY A 120 9.63 1.07 8.75
N ARG A 121 9.79 2.37 8.49
CA ARG A 121 9.22 3.45 9.29
C ARG A 121 8.77 4.61 8.42
N VAL A 122 7.62 5.18 8.76
CA VAL A 122 7.06 6.36 8.10
C VAL A 122 6.71 7.40 9.15
N THR A 123 7.12 8.65 8.93
CA THR A 123 6.85 9.76 9.85
C THR A 123 6.00 10.82 9.14
N ILE A 124 4.93 11.25 9.80
CA ILE A 124 3.97 12.23 9.29
C ILE A 124 3.94 13.42 10.26
N SER A 125 4.19 14.61 9.75
CA SER A 125 3.96 15.84 10.51
C SER A 125 2.49 16.20 10.47
N LEU A 126 1.90 16.45 11.64
CA LEU A 126 0.50 16.83 11.77
C LEU A 126 0.38 18.35 11.76
N GLY A 127 -0.52 18.87 10.95
CA GLY A 127 -0.90 20.27 10.91
C GLY A 127 -2.31 20.49 11.46
N GLN A 128 -2.58 21.70 11.93
CA GLN A 128 -3.93 22.07 12.35
C GLN A 128 -4.84 22.16 11.11
N ARG A 129 -5.98 21.48 11.13
CA ARG A 129 -6.95 21.53 10.04
C ARG A 129 -7.67 22.86 10.00
N SER A 130 -7.93 23.36 8.79
CA SER A 130 -8.63 24.63 8.55
C SER A 130 -10.06 24.66 9.11
N THR A 131 -10.67 23.49 9.30
CA THR A 131 -12.00 23.32 9.90
C THR A 131 -12.03 23.46 11.43
N GLY A 132 -10.87 23.71 12.08
CA GLY A 132 -10.79 23.86 13.55
C GLY A 132 -10.94 22.57 14.36
N GLU A 133 -11.28 21.45 13.73
CA GLU A 133 -11.63 20.20 14.41
C GLU A 133 -10.45 19.20 14.50
N GLY A 134 -9.27 19.65 14.88
CA GLY A 134 -8.17 18.76 15.18
C GLY A 134 -6.93 18.93 14.30
N TRP A 135 -6.01 17.99 14.46
CA TRP A 135 -4.75 17.91 13.75
C TRP A 135 -4.78 16.77 12.76
N GLY A 136 -4.20 16.94 11.58
CA GLY A 136 -4.16 15.90 10.56
C GLY A 136 -2.89 15.98 9.73
N GLY A 137 -2.54 14.85 9.14
CA GLY A 137 -1.44 14.74 8.19
C GLY A 137 -1.61 13.51 7.32
N GLU A 138 -1.00 13.54 6.18
CA GLU A 138 -1.00 12.42 5.25
C GLU A 138 0.36 12.24 4.59
N THR A 139 0.63 11.03 4.16
CA THR A 139 1.78 10.69 3.34
C THR A 139 1.40 9.63 2.34
N MET A 140 2.14 9.56 1.23
CA MET A 140 1.94 8.52 0.23
C MET A 140 2.90 7.37 0.49
N LEU A 141 2.35 6.17 0.59
CA LEU A 141 3.09 4.92 0.63
C LEU A 141 3.14 4.34 -0.78
N THR A 142 4.31 3.93 -1.23
CA THR A 142 4.47 3.24 -2.51
C THR A 142 4.98 1.83 -2.23
N PRO A 143 4.08 0.83 -2.25
CA PRO A 143 4.47 -0.54 -1.93
C PRO A 143 5.47 -1.09 -2.96
N ALA A 144 6.57 -1.68 -2.48
CA ALA A 144 7.62 -2.23 -3.33
C ALA A 144 7.38 -3.70 -3.73
N ARG A 145 6.52 -4.42 -3.02
CA ARG A 145 6.25 -5.85 -3.25
C ARG A 145 4.81 -6.20 -2.92
N ARG A 146 4.21 -7.11 -3.71
CA ARG A 146 2.90 -7.68 -3.41
C ARG A 146 2.93 -8.60 -2.19
N GLY A 147 1.79 -8.78 -1.56
CA GLY A 147 1.59 -9.68 -0.43
C GLY A 147 0.79 -9.04 0.68
N THR A 148 0.80 -9.64 1.86
CA THR A 148 0.19 -9.06 3.05
C THR A 148 1.28 -8.37 3.85
N ALA A 149 1.11 -7.09 4.09
CA ALA A 149 1.99 -6.28 4.91
C ALA A 149 1.27 -5.87 6.19
N MET A 150 2.03 -5.56 7.24
CA MET A 150 1.48 -5.17 8.53
C MET A 150 2.01 -3.78 8.93
N ILE A 151 1.13 -2.95 9.47
CA ILE A 151 1.50 -1.79 10.25
C ILE A 151 1.41 -2.18 11.72
N GLU A 152 2.57 -2.38 12.34
CA GLU A 152 2.63 -2.99 13.67
C GLU A 152 2.30 -2.00 14.77
N ARG A 153 2.88 -0.80 14.70
CA ARG A 153 2.81 0.20 15.76
C ARG A 153 2.65 1.60 15.21
N ALA A 154 2.02 2.45 16.00
CA ALA A 154 1.94 3.88 15.77
C ALA A 154 2.45 4.62 17.02
N TRP A 155 3.33 5.58 16.80
CA TRP A 155 3.80 6.51 17.83
C TRP A 155 3.24 7.90 17.53
N LEU A 156 2.59 8.49 18.51
CA LEU A 156 2.20 9.89 18.45
C LEU A 156 3.06 10.67 19.42
N ARG A 157 3.69 11.74 18.94
CA ARG A 157 4.47 12.67 19.71
C ARG A 157 3.93 14.09 19.48
N TRP A 158 3.72 14.82 20.56
CA TRP A 158 3.30 16.22 20.50
C TRP A 158 4.00 17.06 21.55
N GLU A 159 4.34 18.27 21.17
CA GLU A 159 5.18 19.18 21.94
C GLU A 159 4.36 20.20 22.71
N GLY A 160 4.88 20.60 23.88
CA GLY A 160 4.30 21.66 24.70
C GLY A 160 4.34 23.01 24.03
N PRO A 161 3.66 24.01 24.63
CA PRO A 161 3.58 25.36 24.07
C PRO A 161 4.93 26.09 23.98
N LEU A 162 5.89 25.78 24.84
CA LEU A 162 7.27 26.32 24.77
C LEU A 162 8.15 25.51 23.82
N GLY A 163 7.73 24.32 23.46
CA GLY A 163 8.47 23.40 22.63
C GLY A 163 9.71 22.83 23.33
N LEU A 164 9.72 22.74 24.67
CA LEU A 164 10.79 22.17 25.46
C LEU A 164 10.53 20.74 25.86
N GLY A 165 9.28 20.42 26.20
CA GLY A 165 8.81 19.10 26.57
C GLY A 165 7.84 18.52 25.55
N ALA A 166 7.91 17.23 25.34
CA ALA A 166 6.98 16.50 24.49
C ALA A 166 6.34 15.32 25.23
N ARG A 167 5.13 15.00 24.85
CA ARG A 167 4.47 13.76 25.22
C ARG A 167 4.54 12.79 24.07
N GLN A 168 4.70 11.52 24.38
CA GLN A 168 4.71 10.45 23.40
C GLN A 168 3.87 9.29 23.91
N ILE A 169 3.10 8.70 22.99
CA ILE A 169 2.32 7.51 23.24
C ILE A 169 2.66 6.49 22.17
N ASP A 170 2.71 5.22 22.58
CA ASP A 170 2.92 4.06 21.72
C ASP A 170 1.64 3.23 21.69
N TYR A 171 1.17 2.92 20.49
CA TYR A 171 -0.01 2.09 20.27
C TYR A 171 0.31 0.91 19.35
N PRO A 172 -0.01 -0.33 19.76
CA PRO A 172 -0.06 -1.45 18.83
C PRO A 172 -1.23 -1.25 17.87
N LEU A 173 -0.95 -1.20 16.58
CA LEU A 173 -1.97 -0.98 15.56
C LEU A 173 -2.40 -2.29 14.90
N GLU A 174 -1.45 -3.20 14.64
CA GLU A 174 -1.63 -4.55 14.08
C GLU A 174 -2.56 -4.58 12.87
N ARG A 175 -2.47 -3.55 12.02
CA ARG A 175 -3.32 -3.43 10.84
C ARG A 175 -2.68 -4.14 9.65
N GLN A 176 -3.43 -5.08 9.08
CA GLN A 176 -3.04 -5.77 7.87
C GLN A 176 -3.48 -4.99 6.63
N VAL A 177 -2.58 -4.88 5.67
CA VAL A 177 -2.81 -4.25 4.37
C VAL A 177 -2.45 -5.26 3.29
N ARG A 178 -3.36 -5.52 2.37
CA ARG A 178 -3.14 -6.42 1.24
C ARG A 178 -2.61 -5.63 0.05
N ILE A 179 -1.47 -6.04 -0.44
CA ILE A 179 -0.81 -5.42 -1.58
C ILE A 179 -1.01 -6.31 -2.79
N TRP A 180 -1.84 -5.87 -3.71
CA TRP A 180 -2.19 -6.56 -4.94
C TRP A 180 -1.18 -6.25 -6.06
N PRO A 181 -1.08 -7.11 -7.09
CA PRO A 181 -0.39 -6.74 -8.32
C PRO A 181 -0.97 -5.46 -8.92
N ASP A 182 -0.15 -4.72 -9.67
CA ASP A 182 -0.60 -3.54 -10.39
C ASP A 182 -1.62 -3.92 -11.48
N LEU A 183 -2.84 -3.46 -11.32
CA LEU A 183 -3.95 -3.65 -12.26
C LEU A 183 -4.30 -2.37 -13.01
N SER A 184 -3.53 -1.31 -12.87
CA SER A 184 -3.77 -0.03 -13.56
C SER A 184 -3.81 -0.18 -15.10
N PRO A 185 -3.00 -1.06 -15.75
CA PRO A 185 -3.11 -1.27 -17.18
C PRO A 185 -4.48 -1.81 -17.62
N VAL A 186 -5.11 -2.65 -16.78
CA VAL A 186 -6.45 -3.18 -17.06
C VAL A 186 -7.51 -2.07 -17.05
N ARG A 187 -7.32 -1.04 -16.22
CA ARG A 187 -8.25 0.08 -16.07
C ARG A 187 -7.99 1.22 -17.06
N SER A 188 -6.91 1.14 -17.83
CA SER A 188 -6.55 2.20 -18.76
C SER A 188 -7.68 2.46 -19.78
N PRO A 189 -8.01 3.73 -20.08
CA PRO A 189 -9.05 4.07 -21.05
C PRO A 189 -8.76 3.52 -22.44
N ASP A 190 -7.48 3.43 -22.81
CA ASP A 190 -7.03 2.91 -24.10
C ASP A 190 -7.36 1.44 -24.24
N LEU A 191 -7.03 0.62 -23.24
CA LEU A 191 -7.35 -0.80 -23.23
C LEU A 191 -8.87 -1.02 -23.23
N GLN A 192 -9.61 -0.28 -22.41
CA GLN A 192 -11.07 -0.39 -22.34
C GLN A 192 -11.72 0.00 -23.67
N THR A 193 -11.21 1.03 -24.34
CA THR A 193 -11.69 1.44 -25.66
C THR A 193 -11.34 0.40 -26.73
N PHE A 194 -10.10 -0.14 -26.69
CA PHE A 194 -9.68 -1.22 -27.57
C PHE A 194 -10.59 -2.45 -27.41
N LEU A 195 -10.84 -2.89 -26.17
CA LEU A 195 -11.71 -4.04 -25.90
C LEU A 195 -13.14 -3.81 -26.38
N ARG A 196 -13.69 -2.60 -26.17
CA ARG A 196 -15.02 -2.24 -26.68
C ARG A 196 -15.07 -2.32 -28.18
N ASN A 197 -14.11 -1.73 -28.86
CA ASN A 197 -14.04 -1.73 -30.31
C ASN A 197 -13.78 -3.14 -30.87
N ALA A 198 -12.93 -3.92 -30.19
CA ALA A 198 -12.70 -5.31 -30.53
C ALA A 198 -13.98 -6.14 -30.42
N GLN A 199 -14.77 -5.98 -29.36
CA GLN A 199 -16.05 -6.66 -29.19
C GLN A 199 -17.07 -6.26 -30.28
N ILE A 200 -17.16 -4.96 -30.60
CA ILE A 200 -18.02 -4.48 -31.70
C ILE A 200 -17.51 -5.00 -33.05
N GLY A 201 -16.19 -4.96 -33.29
CA GLY A 201 -15.59 -5.48 -34.51
C GLY A 201 -15.71 -7.00 -34.64
N LEU A 202 -15.79 -7.72 -33.54
CA LEU A 202 -15.97 -9.17 -33.50
C LEU A 202 -17.40 -9.61 -33.84
N ILE A 203 -18.39 -8.78 -33.55
CA ILE A 203 -19.78 -9.00 -34.01
C ILE A 203 -19.86 -8.88 -35.55
N ASN A 204 -19.05 -8.00 -36.14
CA ASN A 204 -19.04 -7.77 -37.59
C ASN A 204 -18.01 -8.61 -38.35
N ARG A 205 -16.99 -9.17 -37.71
CA ARG A 205 -15.98 -10.02 -38.34
C ARG A 205 -16.25 -11.46 -37.98
N ARG A 206 -17.08 -12.12 -38.76
CA ARG A 206 -17.13 -13.58 -38.77
C ARG A 206 -15.77 -14.10 -39.22
N ILE A 207 -15.00 -14.59 -38.26
CA ILE A 207 -13.66 -15.13 -38.55
C ILE A 207 -13.89 -16.56 -39.03
N ARG A 208 -13.69 -16.76 -40.34
CA ARG A 208 -13.66 -18.08 -40.95
C ARG A 208 -12.47 -18.85 -40.36
N GLY A 209 -12.72 -20.06 -39.85
CA GLY A 209 -11.70 -20.83 -39.15
C GLY A 209 -11.90 -22.36 -39.22
N GLU A 210 -11.11 -23.06 -38.43
CA GLU A 210 -11.12 -24.53 -38.35
C GLU A 210 -12.04 -25.09 -37.25
N GLY A 211 -13.10 -24.39 -36.91
CA GLY A 211 -14.09 -24.86 -35.92
C GLY A 211 -14.92 -26.04 -36.42
N THR A 212 -15.70 -26.61 -35.51
CA THR A 212 -16.58 -27.75 -35.77
C THR A 212 -17.99 -27.34 -36.18
N GLN A 213 -18.40 -26.12 -35.91
CA GLN A 213 -19.74 -25.63 -36.19
C GLN A 213 -19.83 -25.06 -37.61
N PHE A 214 -20.78 -25.59 -38.40
CA PHE A 214 -21.03 -25.13 -39.77
C PHE A 214 -21.54 -23.69 -39.78
N GLU A 215 -20.89 -22.81 -40.59
CA GLU A 215 -21.31 -21.42 -40.78
C GLU A 215 -21.94 -21.20 -42.16
N ALA A 216 -21.23 -21.54 -43.22
CA ALA A 216 -21.63 -21.24 -44.56
C ALA A 216 -21.03 -22.24 -45.59
N LEU A 217 -21.57 -22.21 -46.82
CA LEU A 217 -20.95 -22.80 -47.97
C LEU A 217 -20.32 -21.71 -48.82
N SER A 218 -19.04 -21.85 -49.16
CA SER A 218 -18.32 -21.00 -50.08
C SER A 218 -17.90 -21.77 -51.31
N GLU A 219 -17.67 -21.08 -52.44
CA GLU A 219 -17.09 -21.72 -53.60
C GLU A 219 -15.68 -22.20 -53.30
N TYR A 220 -15.34 -23.45 -53.65
CA TYR A 220 -14.05 -24.03 -53.39
C TYR A 220 -12.96 -23.36 -54.26
N GLU A 221 -11.95 -22.80 -53.63
CA GLU A 221 -10.79 -22.21 -54.31
C GLU A 221 -9.57 -23.14 -54.22
N PRO A 222 -8.70 -23.14 -55.25
CA PRO A 222 -7.44 -23.89 -55.18
C PRO A 222 -6.57 -23.43 -54.02
N GLY A 223 -6.24 -24.36 -53.12
CA GLY A 223 -5.49 -24.07 -51.87
C GLY A 223 -6.31 -24.34 -50.60
N MET A 224 -7.63 -24.48 -50.70
CA MET A 224 -8.46 -24.94 -49.57
C MET A 224 -8.28 -26.43 -49.32
N ASP A 225 -8.46 -26.86 -48.07
CA ASP A 225 -8.43 -28.28 -47.69
C ASP A 225 -9.57 -29.05 -48.40
N ARG A 226 -9.19 -30.06 -49.21
CA ARG A 226 -10.11 -30.90 -49.92
C ARG A 226 -11.12 -31.66 -49.04
N ARG A 227 -10.80 -31.85 -47.74
CA ARG A 227 -11.70 -32.47 -46.78
C ARG A 227 -12.94 -31.64 -46.48
N ARG A 228 -12.88 -30.37 -46.77
CA ARG A 228 -13.98 -29.41 -46.57
C ARG A 228 -14.99 -29.40 -47.72
N ILE A 229 -14.73 -30.10 -48.81
CA ILE A 229 -15.65 -30.12 -49.97
C ILE A 229 -16.98 -30.78 -49.55
N ASP A 230 -18.07 -30.05 -49.71
CA ASP A 230 -19.41 -30.58 -49.56
C ASP A 230 -19.86 -31.16 -50.90
N TRP A 231 -19.69 -32.46 -51.07
CA TRP A 231 -20.05 -33.18 -52.30
C TRP A 231 -21.55 -33.08 -52.62
N LYS A 232 -22.40 -33.00 -51.63
CA LYS A 232 -23.86 -32.91 -51.80
C LYS A 232 -24.28 -31.54 -52.32
N ALA A 233 -23.70 -30.46 -51.78
CA ALA A 233 -23.93 -29.12 -52.27
C ALA A 233 -23.31 -28.91 -53.66
N SER A 234 -22.09 -29.41 -53.86
CA SER A 234 -21.39 -29.34 -55.17
C SER A 234 -22.16 -30.04 -56.28
N ALA A 235 -22.74 -31.18 -56.02
CA ALA A 235 -23.56 -31.91 -57.01
C ALA A 235 -24.83 -31.15 -57.43
N ARG A 236 -25.38 -30.30 -56.59
CA ARG A 236 -26.60 -29.52 -56.91
C ARG A 236 -26.29 -28.27 -57.73
N HIS A 237 -25.09 -27.73 -57.58
CA HIS A 237 -24.75 -26.40 -58.14
C HIS A 237 -23.76 -26.47 -59.28
N THR A 238 -23.32 -27.63 -59.74
CA THR A 238 -22.34 -27.84 -60.83
C THR A 238 -20.98 -27.15 -60.57
N ARG A 239 -20.69 -26.74 -59.37
CA ARG A 239 -19.43 -26.12 -58.90
C ARG A 239 -19.05 -26.75 -57.56
N LEU A 240 -17.75 -26.72 -57.26
CA LEU A 240 -17.27 -27.24 -55.99
C LEU A 240 -17.55 -26.24 -54.87
N PHE A 241 -18.21 -26.67 -53.84
CA PHE A 241 -18.47 -25.92 -52.61
C PHE A 241 -17.72 -26.52 -51.45
N ALA A 242 -17.12 -25.66 -50.62
CA ALA A 242 -16.46 -26.01 -49.37
C ALA A 242 -17.30 -25.53 -48.17
N ARG A 243 -17.28 -26.33 -47.11
CA ARG A 243 -17.86 -25.92 -45.82
C ARG A 243 -16.94 -24.93 -45.15
N GLU A 244 -17.47 -23.77 -44.81
CA GLU A 244 -16.85 -22.84 -43.90
C GLU A 244 -17.40 -23.06 -42.50
N ASN A 245 -16.54 -23.29 -41.56
CA ASN A 245 -16.88 -23.45 -40.16
C ASN A 245 -16.57 -22.19 -39.40
N GLU A 246 -17.39 -21.91 -38.38
CA GLU A 246 -17.11 -20.83 -37.44
C GLU A 246 -15.87 -21.17 -36.62
N SER A 247 -14.96 -20.21 -36.44
CA SER A 247 -13.78 -20.40 -35.60
C SER A 247 -14.22 -20.54 -34.14
N GLU A 248 -13.97 -21.68 -33.53
CA GLU A 248 -14.18 -21.85 -32.11
C GLU A 248 -13.19 -20.96 -31.34
N ARG A 249 -13.73 -20.00 -30.59
CA ARG A 249 -12.98 -19.15 -29.66
C ARG A 249 -13.05 -19.77 -28.28
N ASN A 250 -12.22 -20.70 -28.00
CA ASN A 250 -12.16 -21.37 -26.71
C ASN A 250 -10.73 -21.80 -26.42
N ASN A 251 -9.78 -20.85 -26.69
CA ASN A 251 -8.38 -21.15 -26.43
C ASN A 251 -8.15 -21.34 -24.95
N GLN A 252 -7.25 -22.26 -24.63
CA GLN A 252 -6.76 -22.46 -23.27
C GLN A 252 -5.39 -21.81 -23.17
N ILE A 253 -5.33 -20.72 -22.43
CA ILE A 253 -4.09 -19.95 -22.22
C ILE A 253 -3.58 -20.24 -20.81
N VAL A 254 -2.34 -20.71 -20.73
CA VAL A 254 -1.65 -20.97 -19.46
C VAL A 254 -0.47 -20.03 -19.34
N PHE A 255 -0.48 -19.19 -18.33
CA PHE A 255 0.67 -18.38 -17.95
C PHE A 255 1.49 -19.15 -16.91
N ALA A 256 2.70 -19.53 -17.28
CA ALA A 256 3.65 -20.21 -16.40
C ALA A 256 4.73 -19.23 -15.94
N PHE A 257 4.89 -19.10 -14.61
CA PHE A 257 5.86 -18.20 -13.99
C PHE A 257 6.99 -18.99 -13.37
N ASP A 258 8.21 -18.64 -13.72
CA ASP A 258 9.36 -18.97 -12.88
C ASP A 258 9.31 -18.08 -11.62
N CYS A 259 9.22 -18.72 -10.45
CA CYS A 259 9.24 -18.06 -9.15
C CYS A 259 10.59 -18.19 -8.46
N GLY A 260 11.65 -18.54 -9.21
CA GLY A 260 13.01 -18.66 -8.71
C GLY A 260 13.62 -17.33 -8.29
N GLN A 261 14.80 -17.41 -7.66
CA GLN A 261 15.49 -16.25 -7.07
C GLN A 261 15.76 -15.12 -8.08
N ALA A 262 16.08 -15.44 -9.33
CA ALA A 262 16.34 -14.45 -10.37
C ALA A 262 15.14 -13.55 -10.67
N MET A 263 13.92 -14.03 -10.41
CA MET A 263 12.68 -13.25 -10.59
C MET A 263 12.41 -12.28 -9.44
N CYS A 264 13.15 -12.38 -8.33
CA CYS A 264 13.10 -11.43 -7.24
C CYS A 264 13.91 -10.16 -7.50
N GLU A 265 14.78 -10.16 -8.53
CA GLU A 265 15.61 -9.01 -8.88
C GLU A 265 14.72 -7.82 -9.31
N PRO A 266 14.96 -6.62 -8.75
CA PRO A 266 14.17 -5.45 -9.09
C PRO A 266 14.50 -4.91 -10.48
N VAL A 267 13.45 -4.53 -11.21
CA VAL A 267 13.54 -3.79 -12.49
C VAL A 267 12.69 -2.53 -12.31
N ASP A 268 13.31 -1.36 -12.43
CA ASP A 268 12.68 -0.06 -12.14
C ASP A 268 11.91 -0.05 -10.80
N GLY A 269 12.54 -0.55 -9.73
CA GLY A 269 11.99 -0.53 -8.38
C GLY A 269 11.02 -1.64 -8.02
N LEU A 270 10.58 -2.47 -8.98
CA LEU A 270 9.68 -3.60 -8.73
C LEU A 270 10.33 -4.94 -9.09
N PRO A 271 10.09 -6.03 -8.32
CA PRO A 271 10.55 -7.36 -8.68
C PRO A 271 10.05 -7.79 -10.07
N ARG A 272 10.88 -8.47 -10.83
CA ARG A 272 10.49 -9.01 -12.17
C ARG A 272 9.24 -9.85 -12.11
N ILE A 273 9.07 -10.67 -11.07
CA ILE A 273 7.89 -11.52 -10.89
C ILE A 273 6.61 -10.67 -10.74
N ASP A 274 6.67 -9.51 -10.08
CA ASP A 274 5.51 -8.65 -9.89
C ASP A 274 5.07 -8.02 -11.21
N ARG A 275 6.04 -7.60 -12.04
CA ARG A 275 5.77 -7.13 -13.41
C ARG A 275 5.18 -8.23 -14.30
N ALA A 276 5.77 -9.44 -14.24
CA ALA A 276 5.29 -10.58 -15.01
C ALA A 276 3.84 -10.95 -14.64
N VAL A 277 3.52 -10.95 -13.34
CA VAL A 277 2.16 -11.23 -12.85
C VAL A 277 1.18 -10.14 -13.29
N SER A 278 1.54 -8.86 -13.17
CA SER A 278 0.68 -7.75 -13.65
C SER A 278 0.43 -7.83 -15.15
N ALA A 279 1.45 -8.14 -15.95
CA ALA A 279 1.32 -8.33 -17.38
C ALA A 279 0.39 -9.53 -17.72
N ALA A 280 0.59 -10.67 -17.05
CA ALA A 280 -0.25 -11.85 -17.28
C ALA A 280 -1.70 -11.65 -16.84
N LEU A 281 -1.94 -10.90 -15.74
CA LEU A 281 -3.29 -10.55 -15.32
C LEU A 281 -3.96 -9.63 -16.35
N THR A 282 -3.23 -8.69 -16.93
CA THR A 282 -3.72 -7.82 -18.01
C THR A 282 -4.06 -8.62 -19.25
N CYS A 283 -3.14 -9.48 -19.72
CA CYS A 283 -3.39 -10.36 -20.87
C CYS A 283 -4.52 -11.35 -20.59
N GLY A 284 -4.56 -11.93 -19.39
CA GLY A 284 -5.62 -12.81 -18.95
C GLY A 284 -6.99 -12.15 -18.93
N TYR A 285 -7.06 -10.90 -18.49
CA TYR A 285 -8.30 -10.13 -18.54
C TYR A 285 -8.80 -9.94 -19.97
N VAL A 286 -7.92 -9.62 -20.91
CA VAL A 286 -8.24 -9.48 -22.33
C VAL A 286 -8.74 -10.82 -22.90
N ALA A 287 -8.04 -11.91 -22.61
CA ALA A 287 -8.39 -13.26 -23.07
C ALA A 287 -9.76 -13.70 -22.52
N LEU A 288 -9.99 -13.53 -21.21
CA LEU A 288 -11.29 -13.85 -20.59
C LEU A 288 -12.44 -13.04 -21.20
N LYS A 289 -12.21 -11.77 -21.51
CA LYS A 289 -13.20 -10.93 -22.22
C LYS A 289 -13.45 -11.40 -23.66
N GLY A 290 -12.43 -12.02 -24.28
CA GLY A 290 -12.54 -12.67 -25.59
C GLY A 290 -13.25 -14.01 -25.58
N GLY A 291 -13.54 -14.60 -24.41
CA GLY A 291 -14.16 -15.91 -24.25
C GLY A 291 -13.17 -17.06 -24.08
N ASP A 292 -11.87 -16.78 -23.98
CA ASP A 292 -10.83 -17.79 -23.76
C ASP A 292 -10.79 -18.26 -22.29
N LYS A 293 -10.22 -19.44 -22.06
CA LYS A 293 -9.96 -19.98 -20.72
C LYS A 293 -8.54 -19.65 -20.31
N VAL A 294 -8.39 -19.14 -19.09
CA VAL A 294 -7.08 -18.71 -18.57
C VAL A 294 -6.74 -19.49 -17.32
N ALA A 295 -5.49 -19.96 -17.25
CA ALA A 295 -4.90 -20.56 -16.05
C ALA A 295 -3.57 -19.90 -15.74
N LEU A 296 -3.24 -19.84 -14.45
CA LEU A 296 -1.97 -19.33 -13.94
C LEU A 296 -1.26 -20.45 -13.20
N PHE A 297 0.03 -20.61 -13.45
CA PHE A 297 0.87 -21.64 -12.84
C PHE A 297 2.23 -21.05 -12.45
N GLY A 298 2.63 -21.23 -11.20
CA GLY A 298 3.94 -20.82 -10.69
C GLY A 298 4.78 -22.04 -10.36
N PHE A 299 6.06 -22.02 -10.73
CA PHE A 299 7.03 -23.04 -10.37
C PHE A 299 8.29 -22.39 -9.81
N ALA A 300 8.91 -23.05 -8.85
CA ALA A 300 10.21 -22.68 -8.28
C ALA A 300 11.06 -23.93 -8.12
N ARG A 301 12.38 -23.76 -8.21
CA ARG A 301 13.34 -24.80 -7.83
C ARG A 301 13.72 -24.67 -6.36
#